data_9eda54a16b9907910fec55826d624e1c
#
_entry.id   9eda54a16b9907910fec55826d624e1c
#
_cell.length_a   1.000
_cell.length_b   1.000
_cell.length_c   1.000
_cell.angle_alpha   90.00
_cell.angle_beta   90.00
_cell.angle_gamma   90.00
#
_symmetry.space_group_name_H-M   'P 1'
#
loop_
_entity.id
_entity.type
_entity.pdbx_description
1 polymer ?
#
loop_
_entity_poly.entity_id
_entity_poly.type
_entity_poly.pdbx_seq_one_letter_code
_entity_poly.pdbx_strand_id
1 'polypeptide(L)'
;MTKLKDFSKTLTFWLVLINIAVYIAVLINPTLICYLWSYNLLYNSSIEIWRFVTPVFTHAQLYHLVANLLSLVYLGSLVERYLTKTEFLCVYLGTGIISEIATFIAYSWFSPNAVGLGASGAIYGLMGFFITTVVDKKDRFKILIVVIISAVGINLFIPNIGNIAHFAGLFSGLVFGHIFMKYCKHEKANKFLEEYMIEVKNKF
;
A
#
# COMPACT_ATOMS: atom_id res chain seq x y z
N MET A 1 10.71 21.38 -16.87
CA MET A 1 10.65 19.92 -17.16
C MET A 1 11.58 19.21 -16.20
N THR A 2 11.07 18.66 -15.10
CA THR A 2 11.82 17.79 -14.19
C THR A 2 12.24 16.56 -15.00
N LYS A 3 13.55 16.32 -15.15
CA LYS A 3 14.08 15.10 -15.76
C LYS A 3 13.41 13.92 -15.09
N LEU A 4 12.69 13.10 -15.85
CA LEU A 4 12.16 11.83 -15.38
C LEU A 4 13.35 11.08 -14.76
N LYS A 5 13.32 10.87 -13.44
CA LYS A 5 14.29 10.00 -12.79
C LYS A 5 14.18 8.65 -13.49
N ASP A 6 15.34 8.10 -13.83
CA ASP A 6 15.41 6.74 -14.35
C ASP A 6 14.63 5.81 -13.41
N PHE A 7 13.51 5.25 -13.88
CA PHE A 7 12.59 4.45 -13.08
C PHE A 7 13.31 3.27 -12.42
N SER A 8 14.31 2.69 -13.11
CA SER A 8 15.11 1.58 -12.58
C SER A 8 15.90 1.91 -11.30
N LYS A 9 16.06 3.20 -10.97
CA LYS A 9 16.73 3.67 -9.75
C LYS A 9 15.78 3.95 -8.59
N THR A 10 14.47 3.74 -8.78
CA THR A 10 13.46 3.98 -7.76
C THR A 10 13.23 2.74 -6.89
N LEU A 11 12.79 2.95 -5.65
CA LEU A 11 12.35 1.85 -4.78
C LEU A 11 11.06 1.23 -5.30
N THR A 12 10.18 2.03 -5.89
CA THR A 12 8.96 1.54 -6.54
C THR A 12 9.28 0.48 -7.59
N PHE A 13 10.31 0.68 -8.42
CA PHE A 13 10.76 -0.32 -9.39
C PHE A 13 11.19 -1.63 -8.71
N TRP A 14 11.98 -1.55 -7.65
CA TRP A 14 12.45 -2.73 -6.93
C TRP A 14 11.31 -3.46 -6.21
N LEU A 15 10.35 -2.73 -5.64
CA LEU A 15 9.16 -3.33 -5.05
C LEU A 15 8.31 -4.08 -6.11
N VAL A 16 8.18 -3.51 -7.30
CA VAL A 16 7.52 -4.18 -8.44
C VAL A 16 8.24 -5.49 -8.79
N LEU A 17 9.57 -5.45 -8.91
CA LEU A 17 10.36 -6.66 -9.21
C LEU A 17 10.25 -7.72 -8.13
N ILE A 18 10.25 -7.34 -6.84
CA ILE A 18 10.08 -8.27 -5.72
C ILE A 18 8.72 -8.97 -5.82
N ASN A 19 7.64 -8.23 -6.05
CA ASN A 19 6.30 -8.81 -6.20
C ASN A 19 6.23 -9.80 -7.38
N ILE A 20 6.82 -9.45 -8.52
CA ILE A 20 6.90 -10.35 -9.69
C ILE A 20 7.72 -11.61 -9.36
N ALA A 21 8.88 -11.45 -8.71
CA ALA A 21 9.76 -12.57 -8.37
C ALA A 21 9.08 -13.54 -7.39
N VAL A 22 8.39 -13.01 -6.35
CA VAL A 22 7.62 -13.84 -5.40
C VAL A 22 6.49 -14.56 -6.12
N TYR A 23 5.77 -13.89 -7.01
CA TYR A 23 4.71 -14.53 -7.79
C TYR A 23 5.22 -15.67 -8.67
N ILE A 24 6.34 -15.46 -9.37
CA ILE A 24 6.99 -16.51 -10.17
C ILE A 24 7.43 -17.67 -9.28
N ALA A 25 8.02 -17.40 -8.11
CA ALA A 25 8.42 -18.43 -7.16
C ALA A 25 7.22 -19.28 -6.69
N VAL A 26 6.06 -18.65 -6.42
CA VAL A 26 4.81 -19.34 -6.07
C VAL A 26 4.28 -20.17 -7.25
N LEU A 27 4.40 -19.69 -8.50
CA LEU A 27 4.03 -20.48 -9.68
C LEU A 27 4.90 -21.74 -9.86
N ILE A 28 6.21 -21.63 -9.57
CA ILE A 28 7.16 -22.76 -9.66
C ILE A 28 6.91 -23.75 -8.50
N ASN A 29 6.67 -23.25 -7.30
CA ASN A 29 6.38 -24.06 -6.13
C ASN A 29 5.12 -23.55 -5.42
N PRO A 30 3.92 -24.07 -5.76
CA PRO A 30 2.67 -23.60 -5.18
C PRO A 30 2.56 -23.75 -3.65
N THR A 31 3.30 -24.68 -3.03
CA THR A 31 3.28 -24.83 -1.58
C THR A 31 3.90 -23.64 -0.86
N LEU A 32 4.76 -22.87 -1.54
CA LEU A 32 5.39 -21.67 -0.97
C LEU A 32 4.36 -20.64 -0.49
N ILE A 33 3.22 -20.54 -1.16
CA ILE A 33 2.17 -19.57 -0.78
C ILE A 33 1.69 -19.81 0.66
N CYS A 34 1.63 -21.07 1.11
CA CYS A 34 1.21 -21.43 2.48
C CYS A 34 2.18 -20.92 3.56
N TYR A 35 3.42 -20.63 3.20
CA TYR A 35 4.42 -20.04 4.11
C TYR A 35 4.43 -18.50 4.05
N LEU A 36 3.90 -17.91 2.97
CA LEU A 36 4.03 -16.48 2.71
C LEU A 36 2.78 -15.68 3.06
N TRP A 37 1.57 -16.24 2.93
CA TRP A 37 0.33 -15.55 3.26
C TRP A 37 0.13 -15.34 4.76
N SER A 38 -0.70 -14.38 5.17
CA SER A 38 -1.17 -14.27 6.53
C SER A 38 -2.39 -15.18 6.74
N TYR A 39 -2.47 -15.81 7.91
CA TYR A 39 -3.61 -16.59 8.36
C TYR A 39 -3.79 -16.43 9.87
N ASN A 40 -4.88 -17.01 10.40
CA ASN A 40 -5.12 -16.99 11.83
C ASN A 40 -4.05 -17.79 12.60
N LEU A 41 -3.09 -17.07 13.19
CA LEU A 41 -1.99 -17.66 13.97
C LEU A 41 -2.44 -18.35 15.28
N LEU A 42 -3.71 -18.17 15.69
CA LEU A 42 -4.23 -18.85 16.89
C LEU A 42 -4.33 -20.38 16.70
N TYR A 43 -4.30 -20.85 15.44
CA TYR A 43 -4.24 -22.28 15.15
C TYR A 43 -2.83 -22.86 15.19
N ASN A 44 -1.81 -22.05 15.29
CA ASN A 44 -0.42 -22.48 15.32
C ASN A 44 0.20 -22.21 16.68
N SER A 45 0.97 -23.15 17.20
CA SER A 45 1.65 -23.03 18.50
C SER A 45 2.82 -22.04 18.50
N SER A 46 3.17 -21.49 17.33
CA SER A 46 4.27 -20.52 17.17
C SER A 46 3.83 -19.31 16.35
N ILE A 47 4.23 -18.12 16.81
CA ILE A 47 4.00 -16.87 16.06
C ILE A 47 5.05 -16.77 14.96
N GLU A 48 4.62 -16.85 13.70
CA GLU A 48 5.46 -16.73 12.51
C GLU A 48 5.53 -15.26 12.08
N ILE A 49 6.44 -14.48 12.69
CA ILE A 49 6.54 -13.01 12.57
C ILE A 49 6.67 -12.54 11.12
N TRP A 50 7.31 -13.32 10.24
CA TRP A 50 7.44 -12.95 8.83
C TRP A 50 6.10 -12.79 8.11
N ARG A 51 5.03 -13.41 8.59
CA ARG A 51 3.67 -13.33 8.04
C ARG A 51 3.00 -11.97 8.23
N PHE A 52 3.63 -11.05 8.91
CA PHE A 52 3.22 -9.64 8.91
C PHE A 52 3.89 -8.84 7.78
N VAL A 53 4.90 -9.40 7.10
CA VAL A 53 5.64 -8.74 6.03
C VAL A 53 5.46 -9.45 4.68
N THR A 54 5.60 -10.79 4.65
CA THR A 54 5.59 -11.56 3.40
C THR A 54 4.28 -11.46 2.60
N PRO A 55 3.09 -11.36 3.23
CA PRO A 55 1.83 -11.23 2.49
C PRO A 55 1.79 -10.00 1.59
N VAL A 56 2.46 -8.90 2.00
CA VAL A 56 2.52 -7.64 1.21
C VAL A 56 3.14 -7.86 -0.18
N PHE A 57 3.93 -8.92 -0.34
CA PHE A 57 4.59 -9.27 -1.61
C PHE A 57 3.99 -10.51 -2.28
N THR A 58 2.98 -11.14 -1.66
CA THR A 58 2.43 -12.43 -2.11
C THR A 58 1.12 -12.21 -2.88
N HIS A 59 0.98 -12.87 -4.03
CA HIS A 59 -0.23 -12.82 -4.84
C HIS A 59 -0.59 -14.24 -5.32
N ALA A 60 -1.88 -14.60 -5.25
CA ALA A 60 -2.37 -15.90 -5.71
C ALA A 60 -2.86 -15.87 -7.17
N GLN A 61 -3.38 -14.73 -7.65
CA GLN A 61 -3.96 -14.59 -8.99
C GLN A 61 -3.24 -13.52 -9.79
N LEU A 62 -3.07 -13.76 -11.10
CA LEU A 62 -2.39 -12.83 -12.01
C LEU A 62 -3.09 -11.47 -12.08
N TYR A 63 -4.43 -11.43 -12.15
CA TYR A 63 -5.17 -10.17 -12.19
C TYR A 63 -4.97 -9.33 -10.92
N HIS A 64 -4.87 -9.99 -9.76
CA HIS A 64 -4.61 -9.33 -8.48
C HIS A 64 -3.20 -8.73 -8.45
N LEU A 65 -2.19 -9.49 -8.90
CA LEU A 65 -0.82 -8.99 -9.07
C LEU A 65 -0.80 -7.76 -9.99
N VAL A 66 -1.37 -7.88 -11.21
CA VAL A 66 -1.35 -6.81 -12.21
C VAL A 66 -2.00 -5.53 -11.68
N ALA A 67 -3.18 -5.63 -11.06
CA ALA A 67 -3.87 -4.48 -10.47
C ALA A 67 -3.02 -3.79 -9.39
N ASN A 68 -2.39 -4.57 -8.51
CA ASN A 68 -1.49 -4.03 -7.48
C ASN A 68 -0.24 -3.38 -8.11
N LEU A 69 0.40 -4.01 -9.11
CA LEU A 69 1.58 -3.45 -9.76
C LEU A 69 1.27 -2.13 -10.47
N LEU A 70 0.16 -2.03 -11.19
CA LEU A 70 -0.26 -0.78 -11.85
C LEU A 70 -0.49 0.33 -10.81
N SER A 71 -1.19 0.02 -9.73
CA SER A 71 -1.44 0.96 -8.64
C SER A 71 -0.14 1.38 -7.95
N LEU A 72 0.77 0.43 -7.69
CA LEU A 72 2.07 0.67 -7.07
C LEU A 72 2.96 1.54 -7.97
N VAL A 73 3.05 1.24 -9.28
CA VAL A 73 3.82 2.05 -10.24
C VAL A 73 3.30 3.48 -10.25
N TYR A 74 2.00 3.68 -10.33
CA TYR A 74 1.41 5.02 -10.37
C TYR A 74 1.62 5.77 -9.06
N LEU A 75 1.08 5.24 -7.97
CA LEU A 75 1.04 5.94 -6.68
C LEU A 75 2.40 5.93 -5.98
N GLY A 76 3.11 4.79 -6.03
CA GLY A 76 4.45 4.66 -5.46
C GLY A 76 5.43 5.63 -6.10
N SER A 77 5.47 5.69 -7.45
CA SER A 77 6.33 6.65 -8.15
C SER A 77 6.00 8.11 -7.82
N LEU A 78 4.72 8.42 -7.59
CA LEU A 78 4.30 9.78 -7.23
C LEU A 78 4.76 10.15 -5.82
N VAL A 79 4.55 9.26 -4.84
CA VAL A 79 4.91 9.49 -3.44
C VAL A 79 6.43 9.47 -3.24
N GLU A 80 7.17 8.60 -3.92
CA GLU A 80 8.63 8.51 -3.82
C GLU A 80 9.35 9.77 -4.31
N ARG A 81 8.72 10.61 -5.15
CA ARG A 81 9.33 11.85 -5.66
C ARG A 81 9.72 12.82 -4.56
N TYR A 82 8.93 12.93 -3.52
CA TYR A 82 9.14 13.93 -2.47
C TYR A 82 9.61 13.34 -1.14
N LEU A 83 9.66 12.03 -1.01
CA LEU A 83 10.22 11.35 0.15
C LEU A 83 11.69 10.97 -0.06
N THR A 84 12.41 10.83 1.04
CA THR A 84 13.66 10.07 1.06
C THR A 84 13.35 8.57 0.89
N LYS A 85 14.36 7.78 0.53
CA LYS A 85 14.18 6.32 0.37
C LYS A 85 13.69 5.67 1.68
N THR A 86 14.25 6.08 2.80
CA THR A 86 13.86 5.55 4.13
C THR A 86 12.41 5.89 4.46
N GLU A 87 12.00 7.15 4.27
CA GLU A 87 10.62 7.58 4.52
C GLU A 87 9.63 6.82 3.64
N PHE A 88 9.95 6.65 2.35
CA PHE A 88 9.10 5.89 1.44
C PHE A 88 8.93 4.44 1.90
N LEU A 89 10.03 3.76 2.28
CA LEU A 89 9.96 2.41 2.82
C LEU A 89 9.20 2.35 4.15
N CYS A 90 9.40 3.30 5.04
CA CYS A 90 8.66 3.38 6.30
C CYS A 90 7.14 3.53 6.05
N VAL A 91 6.73 4.35 5.10
CA VAL A 91 5.31 4.48 4.74
C VAL A 91 4.80 3.18 4.11
N TYR A 92 5.47 2.65 3.09
CA TYR A 92 5.02 1.47 2.37
C TYR A 92 4.96 0.23 3.27
N LEU A 93 6.08 -0.13 3.89
CA LEU A 93 6.16 -1.32 4.74
C LEU A 93 5.40 -1.13 6.06
N GLY A 94 5.49 0.05 6.67
CA GLY A 94 4.80 0.34 7.93
C GLY A 94 3.29 0.23 7.80
N THR A 95 2.70 0.82 6.76
CA THR A 95 1.25 0.71 6.51
C THR A 95 0.85 -0.70 6.08
N GLY A 96 1.69 -1.38 5.30
CA GLY A 96 1.50 -2.79 4.94
C GLY A 96 1.46 -3.69 6.17
N ILE A 97 2.43 -3.57 7.08
CA ILE A 97 2.48 -4.35 8.33
C ILE A 97 1.26 -4.05 9.22
N ILE A 98 0.88 -2.77 9.36
CA ILE A 98 -0.32 -2.40 10.12
C ILE A 98 -1.57 -3.03 9.52
N SER A 99 -1.67 -3.07 8.19
CA SER A 99 -2.76 -3.72 7.46
C SER A 99 -2.82 -5.22 7.77
N GLU A 100 -1.67 -5.91 7.75
CA GLU A 100 -1.61 -7.34 8.05
C GLU A 100 -1.94 -7.63 9.53
N ILE A 101 -1.49 -6.80 10.46
CA ILE A 101 -1.85 -6.92 11.88
C ILE A 101 -3.37 -6.75 12.07
N ALA A 102 -3.96 -5.75 11.43
CA ALA A 102 -5.41 -5.52 11.50
C ALA A 102 -6.20 -6.69 10.88
N THR A 103 -5.73 -7.21 9.75
CA THR A 103 -6.30 -8.39 9.09
C THR A 103 -6.20 -9.62 9.98
N PHE A 104 -5.04 -9.86 10.58
CA PHE A 104 -4.83 -10.96 11.52
C PHE A 104 -5.81 -10.90 12.69
N ILE A 105 -5.93 -9.73 13.34
CA ILE A 105 -6.87 -9.54 14.47
C ILE A 105 -8.30 -9.85 14.03
N ALA A 106 -8.73 -9.26 12.91
CA ALA A 106 -10.11 -9.43 12.44
C ALA A 106 -10.41 -10.86 11.99
N TYR A 107 -9.48 -11.53 11.29
CA TYR A 107 -9.67 -12.91 10.86
C TYR A 107 -9.67 -13.88 12.05
N SER A 108 -8.89 -13.60 13.08
CA SER A 108 -8.92 -14.41 14.31
C SER A 108 -10.30 -14.42 14.97
N TRP A 109 -11.06 -13.33 14.87
CA TRP A 109 -12.36 -13.20 15.53
C TRP A 109 -13.55 -13.53 14.61
N PHE A 110 -13.49 -13.11 13.33
CA PHE A 110 -14.66 -13.11 12.44
C PHE A 110 -14.56 -14.12 11.29
N SER A 111 -13.35 -14.51 10.89
CA SER A 111 -13.13 -15.37 9.72
C SER A 111 -11.89 -16.25 9.89
N PRO A 112 -11.92 -17.23 10.82
CA PRO A 112 -10.73 -17.99 11.23
C PRO A 112 -10.01 -18.71 10.08
N ASN A 113 -10.72 -19.07 9.01
CA ASN A 113 -10.19 -19.79 7.85
C ASN A 113 -9.76 -18.85 6.69
N ALA A 114 -9.90 -17.53 6.87
CA ALA A 114 -9.48 -16.59 5.85
C ALA A 114 -7.97 -16.42 5.83
N VAL A 115 -7.44 -16.11 4.63
CA VAL A 115 -6.02 -15.81 4.42
C VAL A 115 -5.89 -14.40 3.81
N GLY A 116 -4.85 -13.67 4.23
CA GLY A 116 -4.52 -12.35 3.69
C GLY A 116 -3.28 -12.44 2.80
N LEU A 117 -3.31 -11.72 1.67
CA LEU A 117 -2.18 -11.57 0.76
C LEU A 117 -2.41 -10.39 -0.22
N GLY A 118 -1.34 -9.82 -0.69
CA GLY A 118 -1.35 -8.73 -1.66
C GLY A 118 -0.78 -7.41 -1.15
N ALA A 119 -0.20 -6.64 -2.04
CA ALA A 119 0.39 -5.33 -1.76
C ALA A 119 -0.65 -4.25 -1.45
N SER A 120 -1.94 -4.55 -1.59
CA SER A 120 -3.01 -3.54 -1.57
C SER A 120 -3.10 -2.77 -0.25
N GLY A 121 -2.87 -3.41 0.90
CA GLY A 121 -2.83 -2.71 2.19
C GLY A 121 -1.79 -1.60 2.23
N ALA A 122 -0.57 -1.87 1.77
CA ALA A 122 0.49 -0.87 1.64
C ALA A 122 0.18 0.20 0.59
N ILE A 123 -0.46 -0.17 -0.53
CA ILE A 123 -0.88 0.76 -1.59
C ILE A 123 -1.96 1.71 -1.07
N TYR A 124 -2.96 1.21 -0.33
CA TYR A 124 -3.93 2.07 0.35
C TYR A 124 -3.27 2.95 1.42
N GLY A 125 -2.19 2.47 2.05
CA GLY A 125 -1.34 3.27 2.91
C GLY A 125 -0.68 4.44 2.18
N LEU A 126 -0.08 4.20 1.01
CA LEU A 126 0.45 5.27 0.15
C LEU A 126 -0.66 6.23 -0.29
N MET A 127 -1.88 5.74 -0.56
CA MET A 127 -3.05 6.56 -0.89
C MET A 127 -3.42 7.49 0.26
N GLY A 128 -3.55 6.97 1.49
CA GLY A 128 -3.85 7.78 2.68
C GLY A 128 -2.78 8.84 2.93
N PHE A 129 -1.52 8.46 2.80
CA PHE A 129 -0.38 9.35 2.90
C PHE A 129 -0.46 10.48 1.86
N PHE A 130 -0.72 10.15 0.59
CA PHE A 130 -0.87 11.12 -0.49
C PHE A 130 -2.03 12.09 -0.24
N ILE A 131 -3.21 11.58 0.17
CA ILE A 131 -4.37 12.41 0.50
C ILE A 131 -4.01 13.44 1.56
N THR A 132 -3.27 13.05 2.60
CA THR A 132 -2.93 13.96 3.70
C THR A 132 -1.86 14.98 3.31
N THR A 133 -0.90 14.59 2.46
CA THR A 133 0.26 15.43 2.17
C THR A 133 0.08 16.32 0.95
N VAL A 134 -0.62 15.84 -0.07
CA VAL A 134 -0.69 16.50 -1.39
C VAL A 134 -2.07 17.10 -1.67
N VAL A 135 -3.16 16.43 -1.29
CA VAL A 135 -4.50 16.89 -1.59
C VAL A 135 -4.86 18.13 -0.77
N ASP A 136 -5.47 19.13 -1.40
CA ASP A 136 -5.96 20.34 -0.72
C ASP A 136 -6.94 19.97 0.40
N LYS A 137 -6.83 20.65 1.55
CA LYS A 137 -7.66 20.36 2.74
C LYS A 137 -9.16 20.34 2.43
N LYS A 138 -9.64 21.24 1.57
CA LYS A 138 -11.05 21.35 1.16
C LYS A 138 -11.55 20.13 0.38
N ASP A 139 -10.67 19.44 -0.36
CA ASP A 139 -11.03 18.31 -1.22
C ASP A 139 -10.74 16.94 -0.59
N ARG A 140 -10.00 16.90 0.52
CA ARG A 140 -9.61 15.66 1.20
C ARG A 140 -10.79 14.76 1.54
N PHE A 141 -11.84 15.35 2.12
CA PHE A 141 -13.02 14.60 2.54
C PHE A 141 -13.75 13.98 1.33
N LYS A 142 -13.86 14.73 0.23
CA LYS A 142 -14.49 14.27 -1.00
C LYS A 142 -13.71 13.08 -1.62
N ILE A 143 -12.39 13.23 -1.71
CA ILE A 143 -11.52 12.18 -2.25
C ILE A 143 -11.54 10.96 -1.34
N LEU A 144 -11.49 11.14 -0.03
CA LEU A 144 -11.57 10.04 0.92
C LEU A 144 -12.88 9.23 0.77
N ILE A 145 -14.02 9.90 0.63
CA ILE A 145 -15.31 9.24 0.37
C ILE A 145 -15.23 8.43 -0.93
N VAL A 146 -14.71 9.01 -2.01
CA VAL A 146 -14.59 8.31 -3.30
C VAL A 146 -13.71 7.06 -3.16
N VAL A 147 -12.59 7.15 -2.45
CA VAL A 147 -11.69 6.02 -2.21
C VAL A 147 -12.38 4.92 -1.40
N ILE A 148 -13.11 5.29 -0.34
CA ILE A 148 -13.86 4.33 0.49
C ILE A 148 -14.97 3.65 -0.32
N ILE A 149 -15.78 4.42 -1.05
CA ILE A 149 -16.84 3.87 -1.90
C ILE A 149 -16.25 2.93 -2.97
N SER A 150 -15.12 3.30 -3.58
CA SER A 150 -14.46 2.46 -4.58
C SER A 150 -13.93 1.16 -3.96
N ALA A 151 -13.33 1.23 -2.76
CA ALA A 151 -12.84 0.06 -2.04
C ALA A 151 -13.97 -0.90 -1.65
N VAL A 152 -15.12 -0.38 -1.21
CA VAL A 152 -16.30 -1.21 -0.90
C VAL A 152 -16.96 -1.70 -2.18
N GLY A 153 -17.11 -0.84 -3.18
CA GLY A 153 -17.80 -1.15 -4.44
C GLY A 153 -17.12 -2.27 -5.22
N ILE A 154 -15.80 -2.36 -5.19
CA ILE A 154 -15.06 -3.40 -5.90
C ILE A 154 -15.39 -4.81 -5.38
N ASN A 155 -15.81 -4.95 -4.11
CA ASN A 155 -16.25 -6.23 -3.55
C ASN A 155 -17.56 -6.75 -4.15
N LEU A 156 -18.38 -5.88 -4.76
CA LEU A 156 -19.57 -6.30 -5.47
C LEU A 156 -19.22 -7.11 -6.74
N PHE A 157 -18.03 -6.88 -7.30
CA PHE A 157 -17.54 -7.52 -8.52
C PHE A 157 -16.50 -8.60 -8.26
N ILE A 158 -15.71 -8.44 -7.19
CA ILE A 158 -14.64 -9.36 -6.81
C ILE A 158 -14.83 -9.73 -5.33
N PRO A 159 -15.49 -10.86 -5.03
CA PRO A 159 -15.70 -11.30 -3.65
C PRO A 159 -14.38 -11.63 -2.96
N ASN A 160 -14.38 -11.52 -1.62
CA ASN A 160 -13.23 -11.81 -0.75
C ASN A 160 -12.03 -10.87 -0.88
N ILE A 161 -12.24 -9.63 -1.34
CA ILE A 161 -11.21 -8.59 -1.21
C ILE A 161 -11.08 -8.20 0.26
N GLY A 162 -9.84 -8.12 0.74
CA GLY A 162 -9.49 -7.80 2.12
C GLY A 162 -9.77 -6.34 2.51
N ASN A 163 -11.06 -5.96 2.64
CA ASN A 163 -11.44 -4.60 3.01
C ASN A 163 -10.77 -4.11 4.28
N ILE A 164 -10.56 -5.01 5.25
CA ILE A 164 -9.92 -4.67 6.53
C ILE A 164 -8.50 -4.19 6.27
N ALA A 165 -7.73 -4.90 5.43
CA ALA A 165 -6.39 -4.49 5.04
C ALA A 165 -6.40 -3.11 4.34
N HIS A 166 -7.36 -2.89 3.43
CA HIS A 166 -7.49 -1.62 2.71
C HIS A 166 -7.78 -0.45 3.65
N PHE A 167 -8.76 -0.60 4.57
CA PHE A 167 -9.09 0.45 5.52
C PHE A 167 -8.00 0.69 6.54
N ALA A 168 -7.36 -0.35 7.06
CA ALA A 168 -6.24 -0.22 7.99
C ALA A 168 -5.04 0.46 7.31
N GLY A 169 -4.74 0.08 6.06
CA GLY A 169 -3.73 0.73 5.25
C GLY A 169 -4.03 2.21 5.02
N LEU A 170 -5.23 2.52 4.53
CA LEU A 170 -5.67 3.88 4.27
C LEU A 170 -5.57 4.75 5.54
N PHE A 171 -6.11 4.26 6.65
CA PHE A 171 -6.10 5.00 7.93
C PHE A 171 -4.68 5.22 8.45
N SER A 172 -3.84 4.18 8.47
CA SER A 172 -2.44 4.31 8.88
C SER A 172 -1.67 5.28 7.97
N GLY A 173 -1.93 5.27 6.66
CA GLY A 173 -1.37 6.23 5.72
C GLY A 173 -1.78 7.68 6.00
N LEU A 174 -3.04 7.94 6.36
CA LEU A 174 -3.51 9.27 6.81
C LEU A 174 -2.73 9.73 8.05
N VAL A 175 -2.53 8.84 9.01
CA VAL A 175 -1.76 9.13 10.24
C VAL A 175 -0.28 9.40 9.93
N PHE A 176 0.37 8.54 9.13
CA PHE A 176 1.75 8.75 8.72
C PHE A 176 1.92 10.07 7.95
N GLY A 177 0.98 10.41 7.06
CA GLY A 177 0.98 11.68 6.34
C GLY A 177 0.86 12.88 7.28
N HIS A 178 0.01 12.79 8.31
CA HIS A 178 -0.12 13.85 9.32
C HIS A 178 1.19 14.03 10.12
N ILE A 179 1.79 12.94 10.56
CA ILE A 179 3.08 12.95 11.28
C ILE A 179 4.17 13.56 10.39
N PHE A 180 4.25 13.12 9.12
CA PHE A 180 5.22 13.66 8.16
C PHE A 180 5.07 15.16 7.98
N MET A 181 3.86 15.66 7.74
CA MET A 181 3.59 17.09 7.54
C MET A 181 3.93 17.93 8.77
N LYS A 182 3.81 17.36 9.96
CA LYS A 182 4.06 18.07 11.22
C LYS A 182 5.54 18.07 11.64
N TYR A 183 6.25 16.95 11.43
CA TYR A 183 7.55 16.73 12.03
C TYR A 183 8.70 16.42 11.06
N CYS A 184 8.39 15.89 9.87
CA CYS A 184 9.41 15.36 8.96
C CYS A 184 9.54 16.15 7.65
N LYS A 185 8.63 17.10 7.37
CA LYS A 185 8.59 17.83 6.10
C LYS A 185 9.89 18.61 5.88
N HIS A 186 10.64 18.26 4.84
CA HIS A 186 11.93 18.84 4.50
C HIS A 186 11.88 19.61 3.17
N GLU A 187 12.99 20.30 2.80
CA GLU A 187 13.07 21.18 1.62
C GLU A 187 12.66 20.50 0.31
N LYS A 188 13.12 19.25 0.07
CA LYS A 188 12.75 18.47 -1.12
C LYS A 188 11.23 18.27 -1.23
N ALA A 189 10.57 17.96 -0.08
CA ALA A 189 9.13 17.79 -0.04
C ALA A 189 8.40 19.11 -0.25
N ASN A 190 8.88 20.21 0.36
CA ASN A 190 8.29 21.53 0.16
C ASN A 190 8.31 21.94 -1.31
N LYS A 191 9.48 21.83 -1.96
CA LYS A 191 9.64 22.17 -3.37
C LYS A 191 8.71 21.36 -4.27
N PHE A 192 8.65 20.03 -4.06
CA PHE A 192 7.77 19.18 -4.84
C PHE A 192 6.30 19.56 -4.66
N LEU A 193 5.85 19.76 -3.42
CA LEU A 193 4.45 20.09 -3.13
C LEU A 193 4.05 21.44 -3.74
N GLU A 194 4.93 22.45 -3.71
CA GLU A 194 4.71 23.74 -4.34
C GLU A 194 4.59 23.60 -5.88
N GLU A 195 5.54 22.92 -6.53
CA GLU A 195 5.52 22.69 -7.98
C GLU A 195 4.26 21.90 -8.40
N TYR A 196 3.90 20.86 -7.67
CA TYR A 196 2.72 20.03 -7.93
C TYR A 196 1.42 20.83 -7.82
N MET A 197 1.29 21.64 -6.77
CA MET A 197 0.10 22.49 -6.56
C MET A 197 -0.06 23.54 -7.65
N ILE A 198 1.04 24.11 -8.17
CA ILE A 198 1.02 25.04 -9.29
C ILE A 198 0.58 24.31 -10.57
N GLU A 199 1.14 23.11 -10.83
CA GLU A 199 0.78 22.32 -12.02
C GLU A 199 -0.71 21.93 -12.02
N VAL A 200 -1.24 21.51 -10.88
CA VAL A 200 -2.68 21.15 -10.73
C VAL A 200 -3.56 22.37 -10.95
N LYS A 201 -3.24 23.54 -10.34
CA LYS A 201 -4.02 24.77 -10.52
C LYS A 201 -4.05 25.28 -11.96
N ASN A 202 -2.99 25.03 -12.73
CA ASN A 202 -2.91 25.46 -14.12
C ASN A 202 -3.66 24.52 -15.11
N LYS A 203 -4.09 23.33 -14.65
CA LYS A 203 -4.83 22.35 -15.47
C LYS A 203 -6.35 22.43 -15.29
N PHE A 204 -6.80 23.13 -14.25
CA PHE A 204 -8.22 23.32 -13.89
C PHE A 204 -8.53 24.80 -13.65
#